data_ebdfddd3a6e98aa50ebdf6040009ef9b
#
_entry.id   ebdfddd3a6e98aa50ebdf6040009ef9b
#
_cell.length_a   1.000
_cell.length_b   1.000
_cell.length_c   1.000
_cell.angle_alpha   90.00
_cell.angle_beta   90.00
_cell.angle_gamma   90.00
#
_symmetry.space_group_name_H-M   'P 1'
#
loop_
_entity.id
_entity.type
_entity.pdbx_description
1 polymer ?
#
loop_
_entity_poly.entity_id
_entity_poly.type
_entity_poly.pdbx_seq_one_letter_code
_entity_poly.pdbx_strand_id
1 'polypeptide(L)'
;LSVSKNIAYGLSHLKSGARDVKVSELLDLIGMGDQRDSLPDTLSGGQRQRVAIARALAPNPDVILLDEPFAALDAQLRSKLREDVRAILRAASATAILVTHDQEEALSIADQVAILRDGTVAQIGSPRSIYSQPVDVSLAKFLGDAVVIPGVVTAGKVSTQLGDLIPSVAQPEGTKGQVAIRPENLYLQPDPKGLAVVTGRQFFGHDALVEVKTAAGTVKARTSGPISPEVGMPVTVWVRGSVNFYPAD
;
A
#
# COMPACT_ATOMS: atom_id res chain seq x y z
N LEU A 1 30.25 -13.60 -11.18
CA LEU A 1 30.19 -14.68 -10.19
C LEU A 1 28.88 -15.44 -10.38
N SER A 2 28.91 -16.78 -10.22
CA SER A 2 27.68 -17.61 -10.19
C SER A 2 26.80 -17.24 -9.01
N VAL A 3 25.54 -17.74 -8.99
CA VAL A 3 24.59 -17.56 -7.88
C VAL A 3 25.22 -18.01 -6.56
N SER A 4 25.76 -19.22 -6.50
CA SER A 4 26.41 -19.75 -5.30
C SER A 4 27.58 -18.87 -4.82
N LYS A 5 28.42 -18.38 -5.74
CA LYS A 5 29.52 -17.48 -5.41
C LYS A 5 29.06 -16.10 -4.94
N ASN A 6 27.93 -15.61 -5.48
CA ASN A 6 27.30 -14.37 -4.98
C ASN A 6 26.85 -14.50 -3.53
N ILE A 7 26.15 -15.59 -3.20
CA ILE A 7 25.71 -15.86 -1.82
C ILE A 7 26.91 -16.09 -0.88
N ALA A 8 27.91 -16.84 -1.35
CA ALA A 8 29.11 -17.14 -0.60
C ALA A 8 29.99 -15.90 -0.29
N TYR A 9 29.77 -14.78 -0.99
CA TYR A 9 30.59 -13.56 -0.84
C TYR A 9 30.62 -13.04 0.61
N GLY A 10 29.46 -13.05 1.29
CA GLY A 10 29.33 -12.66 2.69
C GLY A 10 29.83 -13.69 3.70
N LEU A 11 30.23 -14.88 3.26
CA LEU A 11 30.61 -16.03 4.10
C LEU A 11 32.12 -16.32 4.09
N SER A 12 32.96 -15.33 3.73
CA SER A 12 34.40 -15.49 3.62
C SER A 12 35.09 -15.90 4.94
N HIS A 13 34.47 -15.61 6.07
CA HIS A 13 34.93 -15.99 7.41
C HIS A 13 34.70 -17.48 7.73
N LEU A 14 33.86 -18.20 6.99
CA LEU A 14 33.60 -19.61 7.19
C LEU A 14 34.58 -20.51 6.43
N LYS A 15 34.90 -21.68 7.01
CA LYS A 15 35.64 -22.75 6.31
C LYS A 15 34.79 -23.28 5.14
N SER A 16 35.46 -23.80 4.09
CA SER A 16 34.80 -24.21 2.84
C SER A 16 33.57 -25.09 3.05
N GLY A 17 33.67 -26.17 3.82
CA GLY A 17 32.54 -27.08 4.04
C GLY A 17 31.34 -26.43 4.74
N ALA A 18 31.56 -25.62 5.77
CA ALA A 18 30.48 -24.89 6.46
C ALA A 18 29.86 -23.84 5.55
N ARG A 19 30.66 -23.17 4.71
CA ARG A 19 30.20 -22.20 3.73
C ARG A 19 29.31 -22.85 2.68
N ASP A 20 29.70 -24.03 2.15
CA ASP A 20 28.91 -24.73 1.14
C ASP A 20 27.57 -25.22 1.68
N VAL A 21 27.52 -25.68 2.93
CA VAL A 21 26.26 -26.02 3.62
C VAL A 21 25.36 -24.77 3.72
N LYS A 22 25.90 -23.66 4.20
CA LYS A 22 25.15 -22.41 4.36
C LYS A 22 24.61 -21.86 3.03
N VAL A 23 25.43 -21.96 1.96
CA VAL A 23 24.98 -21.59 0.61
C VAL A 23 23.83 -22.48 0.14
N SER A 24 23.88 -23.79 0.40
CA SER A 24 22.79 -24.71 0.03
C SER A 24 21.49 -24.38 0.80
N GLU A 25 21.56 -24.14 2.10
CA GLU A 25 20.40 -23.72 2.92
C GLU A 25 19.75 -22.43 2.37
N LEU A 26 20.58 -21.44 1.97
CA LEU A 26 20.08 -20.18 1.41
C LEU A 26 19.50 -20.36 0.01
N LEU A 27 20.08 -21.23 -0.81
CA LEU A 27 19.51 -21.57 -2.13
C LEU A 27 18.15 -22.25 -1.99
N ASP A 28 18.00 -23.14 -1.03
CA ASP A 28 16.72 -23.82 -0.73
C ASP A 28 15.69 -22.79 -0.20
N LEU A 29 16.11 -21.89 0.70
CA LEU A 29 15.26 -20.83 1.23
C LEU A 29 14.65 -19.93 0.14
N ILE A 30 15.45 -19.61 -0.89
CA ILE A 30 14.99 -18.76 -2.00
C ILE A 30 14.41 -19.54 -3.18
N GLY A 31 14.35 -20.90 -3.10
CA GLY A 31 13.84 -21.77 -4.13
C GLY A 31 14.66 -21.75 -5.42
N MET A 32 16.01 -21.72 -5.31
CA MET A 32 16.92 -21.58 -6.45
C MET A 32 18.06 -22.63 -6.44
N GLY A 33 17.82 -23.81 -5.92
CA GLY A 33 18.80 -24.91 -5.89
C GLY A 33 19.34 -25.26 -7.28
N ASP A 34 18.44 -25.37 -8.27
CA ASP A 34 18.78 -25.72 -9.66
C ASP A 34 19.60 -24.64 -10.38
N GLN A 35 19.58 -23.39 -9.90
CA GLN A 35 20.32 -22.26 -10.47
C GLN A 35 21.65 -21.98 -9.76
N ARG A 36 22.13 -22.90 -8.93
CA ARG A 36 23.36 -22.76 -8.14
C ARG A 36 24.55 -22.21 -8.92
N ASP A 37 24.77 -22.72 -10.13
CA ASP A 37 25.91 -22.37 -10.98
C ASP A 37 25.59 -21.38 -12.10
N SER A 38 24.33 -20.94 -12.18
CA SER A 38 23.89 -19.95 -13.17
C SER A 38 24.55 -18.59 -12.95
N LEU A 39 24.73 -17.85 -14.04
CA LEU A 39 25.23 -16.47 -13.99
C LEU A 39 24.06 -15.49 -13.85
N PRO A 40 24.24 -14.32 -13.19
CA PRO A 40 23.18 -13.32 -13.00
C PRO A 40 22.51 -12.87 -14.31
N ASP A 41 23.23 -12.82 -15.41
CA ASP A 41 22.70 -12.37 -16.70
C ASP A 41 21.70 -13.37 -17.31
N THR A 42 21.71 -14.63 -16.87
CA THR A 42 20.76 -15.67 -17.31
C THR A 42 19.50 -15.71 -16.46
N LEU A 43 19.44 -14.93 -15.37
CA LEU A 43 18.34 -14.92 -14.42
C LEU A 43 17.28 -13.87 -14.77
N SER A 44 16.02 -14.16 -14.45
CA SER A 44 14.95 -13.15 -14.46
C SER A 44 15.20 -12.06 -13.40
N GLY A 45 14.52 -10.91 -13.53
CA GLY A 45 14.60 -9.83 -12.53
C GLY A 45 14.27 -10.30 -11.11
N GLY A 46 13.20 -11.08 -10.96
CA GLY A 46 12.80 -11.66 -9.68
C GLY A 46 13.81 -12.65 -9.11
N GLN A 47 14.41 -13.49 -9.96
CA GLN A 47 15.48 -14.41 -9.53
C GLN A 47 16.72 -13.64 -9.06
N ARG A 48 17.14 -12.60 -9.79
CA ARG A 48 18.24 -11.74 -9.34
C ARG A 48 17.97 -11.10 -7.97
N GLN A 49 16.74 -10.65 -7.74
CA GLN A 49 16.34 -10.06 -6.45
C GLN A 49 16.40 -11.09 -5.32
N ARG A 50 15.90 -12.31 -5.52
CA ARG A 50 16.01 -13.39 -4.52
C ARG A 50 17.47 -13.70 -4.18
N VAL A 51 18.36 -13.76 -5.18
CA VAL A 51 19.81 -13.94 -4.96
C VAL A 51 20.41 -12.78 -4.16
N ALA A 52 20.01 -11.54 -4.44
CA ALA A 52 20.48 -10.38 -3.68
C ALA A 52 20.06 -10.45 -2.19
N ILE A 53 18.82 -10.89 -1.92
CA ILE A 53 18.31 -11.09 -0.56
C ILE A 53 19.09 -12.23 0.14
N ALA A 54 19.29 -13.38 -0.53
CA ALA A 54 20.06 -14.48 0.05
C ALA A 54 21.50 -14.05 0.36
N ARG A 55 22.13 -13.25 -0.52
CA ARG A 55 23.44 -12.67 -0.27
C ARG A 55 23.45 -11.74 0.95
N ALA A 56 22.41 -10.93 1.13
CA ALA A 56 22.26 -10.07 2.29
C ALA A 56 22.03 -10.86 3.58
N LEU A 57 21.28 -11.96 3.51
CA LEU A 57 21.02 -12.87 4.65
C LEU A 57 22.23 -13.73 5.04
N ALA A 58 23.15 -14.00 4.11
CA ALA A 58 24.25 -14.94 4.31
C ALA A 58 25.07 -14.67 5.57
N PRO A 59 25.51 -13.44 5.87
CA PRO A 59 26.28 -13.14 7.09
C PRO A 59 25.45 -13.15 8.38
N ASN A 60 24.14 -13.50 8.29
CA ASN A 60 23.20 -13.47 9.42
C ASN A 60 23.16 -12.10 10.13
N PRO A 61 22.82 -11.02 9.41
CA PRO A 61 22.82 -9.68 9.97
C PRO A 61 21.64 -9.45 10.93
N ASP A 62 21.80 -8.54 11.88
CA ASP A 62 20.72 -8.12 12.78
C ASP A 62 19.60 -7.39 12.03
N VAL A 63 19.94 -6.63 10.99
CA VAL A 63 19.01 -5.84 10.16
C VAL A 63 19.43 -5.87 8.71
N ILE A 64 18.44 -6.02 7.81
CA ILE A 64 18.61 -5.92 6.36
C ILE A 64 17.99 -4.61 5.87
N LEU A 65 18.72 -3.87 5.05
CA LEU A 65 18.23 -2.66 4.39
C LEU A 65 17.90 -2.97 2.93
N LEU A 66 16.68 -2.67 2.51
CA LEU A 66 16.18 -2.84 1.15
C LEU A 66 15.76 -1.46 0.61
N ASP A 67 16.53 -0.95 -0.33
CA ASP A 67 16.27 0.34 -0.96
C ASP A 67 15.66 0.11 -2.34
N GLU A 68 14.38 0.52 -2.51
CA GLU A 68 13.59 0.39 -3.75
C GLU A 68 13.69 -1.01 -4.41
N PRO A 69 13.50 -2.12 -3.67
CA PRO A 69 13.85 -3.45 -4.16
C PRO A 69 12.97 -3.95 -5.32
N PHE A 70 11.87 -3.26 -5.63
CA PHE A 70 10.93 -3.68 -6.67
C PHE A 70 10.80 -2.68 -7.82
N ALA A 71 11.52 -1.56 -7.80
CA ALA A 71 11.36 -0.45 -8.76
C ALA A 71 11.60 -0.84 -10.23
N ALA A 72 12.50 -1.79 -10.49
CA ALA A 72 12.91 -2.17 -11.84
C ALA A 72 12.04 -3.29 -12.48
N LEU A 73 10.86 -3.60 -11.92
CA LEU A 73 10.04 -4.75 -12.32
C LEU A 73 8.70 -4.32 -12.92
N ASP A 74 8.17 -5.14 -13.84
CA ASP A 74 6.80 -4.99 -14.30
C ASP A 74 5.77 -5.30 -13.18
N ALA A 75 4.53 -4.82 -13.34
CA ALA A 75 3.51 -4.87 -12.30
C ALA A 75 3.15 -6.31 -11.87
N GLN A 76 3.08 -7.26 -12.81
CA GLN A 76 2.72 -8.64 -12.50
C GLN A 76 3.84 -9.36 -11.73
N LEU A 77 5.08 -9.18 -12.18
CA LEU A 77 6.26 -9.75 -11.52
C LEU A 77 6.49 -9.11 -10.15
N ARG A 78 6.20 -7.82 -10.00
CA ARG A 78 6.32 -7.07 -8.75
C ARG A 78 5.42 -7.63 -7.65
N SER A 79 4.13 -7.91 -7.93
CA SER A 79 3.20 -8.46 -6.93
C SER A 79 3.68 -9.82 -6.41
N LYS A 80 4.04 -10.73 -7.31
CA LYS A 80 4.56 -12.04 -6.93
C LYS A 80 5.86 -11.95 -6.13
N LEU A 81 6.78 -11.09 -6.56
CA LEU A 81 8.06 -10.95 -5.86
C LEU A 81 7.89 -10.32 -4.47
N ARG A 82 6.93 -9.42 -4.26
CA ARG A 82 6.60 -8.89 -2.92
C ARG A 82 6.23 -10.02 -1.95
N GLU A 83 5.39 -10.94 -2.39
CA GLU A 83 4.99 -12.11 -1.59
C GLU A 83 6.19 -13.02 -1.30
N ASP A 84 7.01 -13.32 -2.31
CA ASP A 84 8.22 -14.15 -2.18
C ASP A 84 9.22 -13.54 -1.19
N VAL A 85 9.51 -12.24 -1.33
CA VAL A 85 10.43 -11.52 -0.43
C VAL A 85 9.93 -11.53 1.00
N ARG A 86 8.64 -11.26 1.21
CA ARG A 86 8.03 -11.34 2.54
C ARG A 86 8.15 -12.75 3.14
N ALA A 87 7.91 -13.79 2.35
CA ALA A 87 8.03 -15.18 2.79
C ALA A 87 9.47 -15.53 3.16
N ILE A 88 10.46 -15.14 2.34
CA ILE A 88 11.88 -15.35 2.60
C ILE A 88 12.33 -14.66 3.89
N LEU A 89 11.99 -13.38 4.07
CA LEU A 89 12.37 -12.63 5.27
C LEU A 89 11.76 -13.22 6.54
N ARG A 90 10.50 -13.66 6.48
CA ARG A 90 9.83 -14.33 7.61
C ARG A 90 10.44 -15.69 7.92
N ALA A 91 10.71 -16.52 6.91
CA ALA A 91 11.33 -17.83 7.10
C ALA A 91 12.74 -17.71 7.69
N ALA A 92 13.46 -16.64 7.33
CA ALA A 92 14.77 -16.31 7.91
C ALA A 92 14.66 -15.65 9.30
N SER A 93 13.46 -15.32 9.80
CA SER A 93 13.25 -14.50 11.02
C SER A 93 14.05 -13.19 11.01
N ALA A 94 14.23 -12.60 9.82
CA ALA A 94 15.07 -11.43 9.63
C ALA A 94 14.31 -10.13 9.91
N THR A 95 14.94 -9.20 10.61
CA THR A 95 14.47 -7.80 10.68
C THR A 95 14.89 -7.08 9.41
N ALA A 96 13.93 -6.44 8.72
CA ALA A 96 14.22 -5.71 7.50
C ALA A 96 13.62 -4.30 7.55
N ILE A 97 14.36 -3.33 7.00
CA ILE A 97 13.87 -1.99 6.72
C ILE A 97 13.77 -1.85 5.20
N LEU A 98 12.54 -1.63 4.73
CA LEU A 98 12.24 -1.40 3.33
C LEU A 98 12.01 0.09 3.09
N VAL A 99 12.78 0.68 2.20
CA VAL A 99 12.57 2.05 1.71
C VAL A 99 11.89 1.96 0.35
N THR A 100 10.74 2.60 0.21
CA THR A 100 9.99 2.65 -1.06
C THR A 100 9.13 3.90 -1.14
N HIS A 101 8.84 4.34 -2.34
CA HIS A 101 7.84 5.37 -2.64
C HIS A 101 6.49 4.75 -3.07
N ASP A 102 6.41 3.43 -3.22
CA ASP A 102 5.19 2.70 -3.58
C ASP A 102 4.38 2.37 -2.32
N GLN A 103 3.18 2.96 -2.24
CA GLN A 103 2.27 2.78 -1.11
C GLN A 103 1.78 1.34 -0.98
N GLU A 104 1.54 0.65 -2.12
CA GLU A 104 1.10 -0.74 -2.09
C GLU A 104 2.17 -1.66 -1.52
N GLU A 105 3.45 -1.38 -1.83
CA GLU A 105 4.58 -2.11 -1.24
C GLU A 105 4.62 -1.93 0.27
N ALA A 106 4.59 -0.69 0.74
CA ALA A 106 4.63 -0.40 2.17
C ALA A 106 3.44 -1.03 2.91
N LEU A 107 2.22 -0.90 2.38
CA LEU A 107 1.01 -1.39 3.03
C LEU A 107 0.86 -2.91 2.98
N SER A 108 1.43 -3.60 1.95
CA SER A 108 1.26 -5.05 1.77
C SER A 108 2.34 -5.91 2.44
N ILE A 109 3.57 -5.39 2.59
CA ILE A 109 4.72 -6.16 3.07
C ILE A 109 5.01 -5.91 4.55
N ALA A 110 4.98 -4.64 4.97
CA ALA A 110 5.49 -4.21 6.26
C ALA A 110 4.58 -4.60 7.43
N ASP A 111 5.17 -4.90 8.58
CA ASP A 111 4.46 -5.02 9.85
C ASP A 111 4.26 -3.65 10.50
N GLN A 112 5.19 -2.71 10.24
CA GLN A 112 5.08 -1.29 10.59
C GLN A 112 5.50 -0.41 9.42
N VAL A 113 4.83 0.72 9.27
CA VAL A 113 5.11 1.74 8.24
C VAL A 113 5.46 3.05 8.94
N ALA A 114 6.56 3.65 8.53
CA ALA A 114 6.94 5.02 8.91
C ALA A 114 6.81 5.93 7.68
N ILE A 115 5.99 6.97 7.79
CA ILE A 115 5.84 7.96 6.73
C ILE A 115 6.79 9.13 7.00
N LEU A 116 7.69 9.37 6.06
CA LEU A 116 8.60 10.50 6.12
C LEU A 116 8.04 11.67 5.32
N ARG A 117 8.08 12.84 5.92
CA ARG A 117 7.70 14.10 5.29
C ARG A 117 8.63 15.22 5.77
N ASP A 118 9.20 15.98 4.85
CA ASP A 118 10.11 17.10 5.14
C ASP A 118 11.26 16.73 6.09
N GLY A 119 11.83 15.52 5.89
CA GLY A 119 12.96 15.03 6.69
C GLY A 119 12.61 14.52 8.09
N THR A 120 11.32 14.47 8.45
CA THR A 120 10.84 13.99 9.75
C THR A 120 9.84 12.84 9.60
N VAL A 121 9.67 12.05 10.65
CA VAL A 121 8.64 11.01 10.69
C VAL A 121 7.29 11.66 11.01
N ALA A 122 6.39 11.74 10.02
CA ALA A 122 5.07 12.31 10.18
C ALA A 122 4.12 11.37 10.94
N GLN A 123 4.21 10.06 10.66
CA GLN A 123 3.42 9.04 11.35
C GLN A 123 4.13 7.70 11.30
N ILE A 124 3.97 6.88 12.35
CA ILE A 124 4.39 5.49 12.39
C ILE A 124 3.28 4.61 12.94
N GLY A 125 3.11 3.41 12.39
CA GLY A 125 2.10 2.46 12.86
C GLY A 125 1.94 1.25 11.95
N SER A 126 0.97 0.38 12.26
CA SER A 126 0.63 -0.72 11.36
C SER A 126 0.06 -0.19 10.03
N PRO A 127 0.21 -0.92 8.91
CA PRO A 127 -0.39 -0.53 7.63
C PRO A 127 -1.87 -0.14 7.76
N ARG A 128 -2.63 -0.95 8.51
CA ARG A 128 -4.05 -0.69 8.75
C ARG A 128 -4.29 0.62 9.50
N SER A 129 -3.53 0.90 10.57
CA SER A 129 -3.71 2.13 11.34
C SER A 129 -3.34 3.38 10.54
N ILE A 130 -2.23 3.33 9.81
CA ILE A 130 -1.78 4.42 8.93
C ILE A 130 -2.85 4.74 7.88
N TYR A 131 -3.42 3.71 7.24
CA TYR A 131 -4.43 3.89 6.21
C TYR A 131 -5.78 4.37 6.77
N SER A 132 -6.24 3.79 7.89
CA SER A 132 -7.56 4.10 8.47
C SER A 132 -7.59 5.38 9.30
N GLN A 133 -6.46 5.77 9.90
CA GLN A 133 -6.35 6.92 10.81
C GLN A 133 -5.12 7.76 10.48
N PRO A 134 -5.04 8.34 9.27
CA PRO A 134 -3.95 9.25 8.93
C PRO A 134 -3.97 10.48 9.83
N VAL A 135 -2.76 10.96 10.19
CA VAL A 135 -2.59 12.05 11.16
C VAL A 135 -3.17 13.38 10.68
N ASP A 136 -3.21 13.59 9.37
CA ASP A 136 -3.75 14.81 8.77
C ASP A 136 -4.34 14.57 7.36
N VAL A 137 -5.00 15.59 6.82
CA VAL A 137 -5.64 15.58 5.49
C VAL A 137 -4.63 15.31 4.37
N SER A 138 -3.42 15.82 4.47
CA SER A 138 -2.38 15.63 3.46
C SER A 138 -2.01 14.16 3.36
N LEU A 139 -1.82 13.50 4.51
CA LEU A 139 -1.53 12.07 4.57
C LEU A 139 -2.73 11.23 4.14
N ALA A 140 -3.96 11.64 4.47
CA ALA A 140 -5.18 10.97 3.99
C ALA A 140 -5.27 10.97 2.46
N LYS A 141 -4.93 12.10 1.82
CA LYS A 141 -4.87 12.22 0.34
C LYS A 141 -3.72 11.40 -0.24
N PHE A 142 -2.55 11.48 0.37
CA PHE A 142 -1.38 10.73 -0.09
C PHE A 142 -1.64 9.21 -0.09
N LEU A 143 -2.24 8.68 0.97
CA LEU A 143 -2.52 7.25 1.12
C LEU A 143 -3.91 6.90 0.55
N GLY A 144 -4.04 6.70 -0.77
CA GLY A 144 -5.25 6.15 -1.40
C GLY A 144 -6.32 7.19 -1.76
N ASP A 145 -5.91 8.37 -2.23
CA ASP A 145 -6.76 9.35 -2.93
C ASP A 145 -8.03 9.77 -2.17
N ALA A 146 -7.95 9.97 -0.86
CA ALA A 146 -9.11 10.35 -0.05
C ALA A 146 -9.83 11.58 -0.61
N VAL A 147 -11.14 11.48 -0.73
CA VAL A 147 -12.03 12.62 -1.03
C VAL A 147 -12.12 13.48 0.20
N VAL A 148 -11.82 14.78 0.05
CA VAL A 148 -11.83 15.74 1.16
C VAL A 148 -12.88 16.80 0.91
N ILE A 149 -13.81 16.95 1.85
CA ILE A 149 -14.90 17.92 1.80
C ILE A 149 -15.01 18.67 3.13
N PRO A 150 -15.49 19.94 3.13
CA PRO A 150 -15.73 20.67 4.35
C PRO A 150 -16.92 20.07 5.13
N GLY A 151 -16.88 20.23 6.45
CA GLY A 151 -17.98 19.82 7.34
C GLY A 151 -18.01 20.59 8.65
N VAL A 152 -19.14 20.55 9.32
CA VAL A 152 -19.36 21.16 10.63
C VAL A 152 -20.00 20.12 11.55
N VAL A 153 -19.50 20.02 12.76
CA VAL A 153 -20.06 19.09 13.75
C VAL A 153 -21.40 19.61 14.24
N THR A 154 -22.45 18.78 14.11
CA THR A 154 -23.80 19.09 14.50
C THR A 154 -24.49 17.83 15.03
N ALA A 155 -25.00 17.90 16.26
CA ALA A 155 -25.66 16.77 16.92
C ALA A 155 -24.82 15.48 16.93
N GLY A 156 -23.51 15.60 17.17
CA GLY A 156 -22.56 14.48 17.21
C GLY A 156 -22.21 13.87 15.87
N LYS A 157 -22.67 14.43 14.74
CA LYS A 157 -22.32 14.06 13.36
C LYS A 157 -21.60 15.21 12.69
N VAL A 158 -21.00 14.94 11.56
CA VAL A 158 -20.41 15.98 10.68
C VAL A 158 -21.38 16.24 9.55
N SER A 159 -22.04 17.38 9.56
CA SER A 159 -22.90 17.83 8.46
C SER A 159 -22.06 18.31 7.29
N THR A 160 -22.30 17.72 6.12
CA THR A 160 -21.58 17.96 4.86
C THR A 160 -22.56 18.08 3.70
N GLN A 161 -22.04 18.44 2.53
CA GLN A 161 -22.83 18.41 1.30
C GLN A 161 -23.15 17.00 0.76
N LEU A 162 -22.53 15.96 1.35
CA LEU A 162 -22.86 14.54 1.08
C LEU A 162 -23.76 13.95 2.18
N GLY A 163 -24.35 14.78 3.06
CA GLY A 163 -25.18 14.38 4.18
C GLY A 163 -24.43 14.37 5.51
N ASP A 164 -25.09 13.86 6.53
CA ASP A 164 -24.59 13.77 7.90
C ASP A 164 -23.75 12.50 8.07
N LEU A 165 -22.47 12.68 8.38
CA LEU A 165 -21.47 11.61 8.48
C LEU A 165 -21.09 11.37 9.95
N ILE A 166 -20.72 10.14 10.27
CA ILE A 166 -20.30 9.76 11.63
C ILE A 166 -18.78 9.92 11.71
N PRO A 167 -18.25 10.82 12.55
CA PRO A 167 -16.81 10.93 12.74
C PRO A 167 -16.25 9.71 13.49
N SER A 168 -15.04 9.26 13.13
CA SER A 168 -14.34 8.15 13.79
C SER A 168 -13.99 8.47 15.26
N VAL A 169 -13.83 9.75 15.57
CA VAL A 169 -13.58 10.28 16.92
C VAL A 169 -14.57 11.40 17.16
N ALA A 170 -15.26 11.35 18.31
CA ALA A 170 -16.20 12.39 18.70
C ALA A 170 -15.54 13.77 18.75
N GLN A 171 -16.25 14.78 18.27
CA GLN A 171 -15.76 16.15 18.16
C GLN A 171 -16.73 17.10 18.87
N PRO A 172 -16.25 18.25 19.40
CA PRO A 172 -17.10 19.25 20.00
C PRO A 172 -18.11 19.83 19.00
N GLU A 173 -19.30 20.17 19.52
CA GLU A 173 -20.37 20.79 18.74
C GLU A 173 -19.91 22.11 18.10
N GLY A 174 -20.31 22.36 16.86
CA GLY A 174 -19.95 23.55 16.10
C GLY A 174 -18.53 23.54 15.52
N THR A 175 -17.71 22.52 15.78
CA THR A 175 -16.34 22.44 15.20
C THR A 175 -16.42 22.39 13.69
N LYS A 176 -15.74 23.31 13.03
CA LYS A 176 -15.55 23.33 11.57
C LYS A 176 -14.28 22.61 11.21
N GLY A 177 -14.27 21.94 10.03
CA GLY A 177 -13.09 21.22 9.59
C GLY A 177 -13.29 20.53 8.24
N GLN A 178 -12.43 19.54 7.98
CA GLN A 178 -12.46 18.75 6.77
C GLN A 178 -12.70 17.29 7.07
N VAL A 179 -13.54 16.66 6.28
CA VAL A 179 -13.80 15.23 6.31
C VAL A 179 -12.99 14.56 5.21
N ALA A 180 -12.21 13.54 5.55
CA ALA A 180 -11.57 12.67 4.58
C ALA A 180 -12.36 11.35 4.46
N ILE A 181 -12.76 11.03 3.24
CA ILE A 181 -13.56 9.85 2.89
C ILE A 181 -12.74 8.99 1.94
N ARG A 182 -12.60 7.71 2.22
CA ARG A 182 -11.95 6.78 1.30
C ARG A 182 -12.84 6.51 0.09
N PRO A 183 -12.29 6.44 -1.13
CA PRO A 183 -13.08 6.17 -2.35
C PRO A 183 -13.93 4.89 -2.28
N GLU A 184 -13.44 3.86 -1.60
CA GLU A 184 -14.14 2.60 -1.38
C GLU A 184 -15.30 2.69 -0.37
N ASN A 185 -15.37 3.76 0.42
CA ASN A 185 -16.47 4.05 1.33
C ASN A 185 -17.55 4.93 0.72
N LEU A 186 -17.35 5.41 -0.52
CA LEU A 186 -18.37 6.10 -1.31
C LEU A 186 -19.16 5.08 -2.13
N TYR A 187 -20.45 4.95 -1.84
CA TYR A 187 -21.37 4.06 -2.53
C TYR A 187 -22.18 4.82 -3.54
N LEU A 188 -22.27 4.24 -4.73
CA LEU A 188 -23.02 4.77 -5.86
C LEU A 188 -24.17 3.82 -6.19
N GLN A 189 -25.40 4.32 -6.19
CA GLN A 189 -26.55 3.57 -6.64
C GLN A 189 -27.18 4.29 -7.83
N PRO A 190 -27.35 3.63 -8.98
CA PRO A 190 -28.11 4.16 -10.08
C PRO A 190 -29.51 4.55 -9.61
N ASP A 191 -29.89 5.81 -9.82
CA ASP A 191 -31.17 6.37 -9.39
C ASP A 191 -31.58 7.45 -10.39
N PRO A 192 -32.69 7.25 -11.16
CA PRO A 192 -33.17 8.27 -12.11
C PRO A 192 -33.51 9.63 -11.47
N LYS A 193 -33.72 9.67 -10.15
CA LYS A 193 -33.96 10.89 -9.38
C LYS A 193 -32.72 11.37 -8.61
N GLY A 194 -31.61 10.67 -8.77
CA GLY A 194 -30.34 11.00 -8.14
C GLY A 194 -29.84 12.39 -8.54
N LEU A 195 -29.34 13.16 -7.57
CA LEU A 195 -28.85 14.52 -7.80
C LEU A 195 -27.40 14.56 -8.26
N ALA A 196 -26.68 13.45 -8.18
CA ALA A 196 -25.31 13.32 -8.62
C ALA A 196 -25.26 12.64 -9.99
N VAL A 197 -24.24 12.96 -10.80
CA VAL A 197 -24.09 12.42 -12.16
C VAL A 197 -22.68 11.88 -12.34
N VAL A 198 -22.57 10.69 -12.91
CA VAL A 198 -21.27 10.08 -13.27
C VAL A 198 -20.65 10.86 -14.42
N THR A 199 -19.45 11.38 -14.22
CA THR A 199 -18.72 12.20 -15.21
C THR A 199 -17.50 11.50 -15.80
N GLY A 200 -16.99 10.44 -15.13
CA GLY A 200 -15.85 9.66 -15.61
C GLY A 200 -15.86 8.26 -15.04
N ARG A 201 -15.23 7.33 -15.75
CA ARG A 201 -15.08 5.94 -15.32
C ARG A 201 -13.77 5.36 -15.85
N GLN A 202 -12.95 4.83 -14.96
CA GLN A 202 -11.79 4.00 -15.30
C GLN A 202 -12.05 2.57 -14.83
N PHE A 203 -12.10 1.64 -15.78
CA PHE A 203 -12.41 0.23 -15.52
C PHE A 203 -11.15 -0.61 -15.46
N PHE A 204 -10.96 -1.35 -14.36
CA PHE A 204 -9.80 -2.21 -14.10
C PHE A 204 -10.15 -3.71 -14.06
N GLY A 205 -11.31 -4.11 -14.57
CA GLY A 205 -11.82 -5.48 -14.53
C GLY A 205 -12.57 -5.76 -13.21
N HIS A 206 -11.88 -6.10 -12.15
CA HIS A 206 -12.46 -6.40 -10.85
C HIS A 206 -13.03 -5.18 -10.13
N ASP A 207 -12.47 -4.00 -10.35
CA ASP A 207 -12.95 -2.73 -9.81
C ASP A 207 -13.02 -1.62 -10.86
N ALA A 208 -13.61 -0.50 -10.51
CA ALA A 208 -13.64 0.72 -11.29
C ALA A 208 -13.51 1.95 -10.38
N LEU A 209 -12.77 2.94 -10.84
CA LEU A 209 -12.75 4.28 -10.26
C LEU A 209 -13.75 5.14 -11.02
N VAL A 210 -14.78 5.62 -10.31
CA VAL A 210 -15.92 6.37 -10.90
C VAL A 210 -15.87 7.80 -10.38
N GLU A 211 -15.80 8.76 -11.30
CA GLU A 211 -15.91 10.18 -10.98
C GLU A 211 -17.36 10.61 -11.03
N VAL A 212 -17.79 11.29 -9.97
CA VAL A 212 -19.19 11.71 -9.80
C VAL A 212 -19.25 13.19 -9.46
N LYS A 213 -20.00 13.96 -10.22
CA LYS A 213 -20.31 15.36 -9.92
C LYS A 213 -21.44 15.42 -8.89
N THR A 214 -21.17 15.99 -7.73
CA THR A 214 -22.09 16.13 -6.60
C THR A 214 -22.22 17.59 -6.19
N ALA A 215 -23.09 17.90 -5.22
CA ALA A 215 -23.14 19.25 -4.58
C ALA A 215 -21.82 19.62 -3.90
N ALA A 216 -21.06 18.61 -3.40
CA ALA A 216 -19.75 18.82 -2.76
C ALA A 216 -18.59 18.99 -3.77
N GLY A 217 -18.89 19.04 -5.08
CA GLY A 217 -17.91 19.00 -6.16
C GLY A 217 -17.76 17.60 -6.78
N THR A 218 -16.67 17.40 -7.49
CA THR A 218 -16.37 16.07 -8.09
C THR A 218 -15.71 15.19 -7.04
N VAL A 219 -16.30 14.02 -6.81
CA VAL A 219 -15.79 13.00 -5.91
C VAL A 219 -15.41 11.74 -6.70
N LYS A 220 -14.48 10.95 -6.16
CA LYS A 220 -14.08 9.67 -6.75
C LYS A 220 -14.52 8.53 -5.84
N ALA A 221 -15.25 7.58 -6.39
CA ALA A 221 -15.67 6.37 -5.70
C ALA A 221 -15.01 5.14 -6.33
N ARG A 222 -14.57 4.19 -5.51
CA ARG A 222 -14.09 2.89 -5.98
C ARG A 222 -15.19 1.86 -5.80
N THR A 223 -15.62 1.26 -6.90
CA THR A 223 -16.74 0.32 -6.95
C THR A 223 -16.31 -1.01 -7.57
N SER A 224 -17.11 -2.07 -7.40
CA SER A 224 -16.92 -3.29 -8.17
C SER A 224 -17.07 -3.00 -9.68
N GLY A 225 -16.10 -3.44 -10.47
CA GLY A 225 -16.03 -3.15 -11.90
C GLY A 225 -17.28 -3.59 -12.67
N PRO A 226 -17.77 -4.85 -12.53
CA PRO A 226 -18.91 -5.36 -13.27
C PRO A 226 -20.23 -4.59 -13.06
N ILE A 227 -20.40 -3.97 -11.90
CA ILE A 227 -21.63 -3.24 -11.53
C ILE A 227 -21.43 -1.73 -11.43
N SER A 228 -20.27 -1.22 -11.87
CA SER A 228 -19.99 0.21 -11.83
C SER A 228 -20.94 0.98 -12.76
N PRO A 229 -21.53 2.11 -12.31
CA PRO A 229 -22.41 2.91 -13.15
C PRO A 229 -21.67 3.53 -14.33
N GLU A 230 -22.39 3.73 -15.44
CA GLU A 230 -21.84 4.30 -16.67
C GLU A 230 -21.83 5.83 -16.65
N VAL A 231 -20.97 6.44 -17.48
CA VAL A 231 -20.89 7.89 -17.65
C VAL A 231 -22.23 8.44 -18.13
N GLY A 232 -22.68 9.53 -17.52
CA GLY A 232 -23.97 10.16 -17.77
C GLY A 232 -25.12 9.62 -16.89
N MET A 233 -24.93 8.51 -16.17
CA MET A 233 -25.97 8.00 -15.28
C MET A 233 -26.17 8.91 -14.06
N PRO A 234 -27.42 9.23 -13.69
CA PRO A 234 -27.76 9.83 -12.42
C PRO A 234 -27.64 8.78 -11.31
N VAL A 235 -27.07 9.19 -10.18
CA VAL A 235 -26.81 8.30 -9.03
C VAL A 235 -27.15 8.99 -7.73
N THR A 236 -27.56 8.20 -6.74
CA THR A 236 -27.51 8.58 -5.34
C THR A 236 -26.17 8.18 -4.74
N VAL A 237 -25.54 9.10 -4.00
CA VAL A 237 -24.24 8.91 -3.34
C VAL A 237 -24.44 8.90 -1.85
N TRP A 238 -23.87 7.92 -1.16
CA TRP A 238 -23.78 7.93 0.31
C TRP A 238 -22.44 7.39 0.78
N VAL A 239 -22.09 7.73 2.02
CA VAL A 239 -20.86 7.30 2.68
C VAL A 239 -21.18 6.19 3.69
N ARG A 240 -20.44 5.08 3.60
CA ARG A 240 -20.56 3.96 4.53
C ARG A 240 -19.48 4.04 5.61
N GLY A 241 -19.88 3.76 6.85
CA GLY A 241 -18.96 3.72 7.99
C GLY A 241 -18.68 5.09 8.58
N SER A 242 -17.66 5.13 9.43
CA SER A 242 -17.17 6.38 10.03
C SER A 242 -16.13 7.05 9.15
N VAL A 243 -15.97 8.35 9.31
CA VAL A 243 -15.04 9.18 8.53
C VAL A 243 -14.00 9.84 9.43
N ASN A 244 -12.82 10.13 8.90
CA ASN A 244 -11.83 10.94 9.60
C ASN A 244 -12.20 12.42 9.44
N PHE A 245 -12.29 13.09 10.58
CA PHE A 245 -12.55 14.53 10.63
C PHE A 245 -11.33 15.25 11.20
N TYR A 246 -10.93 16.29 10.53
CA TYR A 246 -9.77 17.13 10.88
C TYR A 246 -10.30 18.55 11.15
N PRO A 247 -10.27 19.00 12.41
CA PRO A 247 -10.65 20.37 12.75
C PRO A 247 -9.83 21.39 11.94
N ALA A 248 -10.46 22.50 11.56
CA ALA A 248 -9.73 23.65 11.06
C ALA A 248 -9.03 24.34 12.26
N ASP A 249 -7.81 24.78 12.03
CA ASP A 249 -7.02 25.57 13.01
C ASP A 249 -7.73 26.89 13.37
#